data_fabbfe28223e237255b31add4dd82fb8
#
_entry.id   fabbfe28223e237255b31add4dd82fb8
#
_cell.length_a   1.000
_cell.length_b   1.000
_cell.length_c   1.000
_cell.angle_alpha   90.00
_cell.angle_beta   90.00
_cell.angle_gamma   90.00
#
_symmetry.space_group_name_H-M   'P 1'
#
loop_
_entity.id
_entity.type
_entity.pdbx_description
1 polymer ?
#
loop_
_entity_poly.entity_id
_entity_poly.type
_entity_poly.pdbx_seq_one_letter_code
_entity_poly.pdbx_strand_id
1 'polypeptide(L)'
;MGLPSDLDQGQGVLRSTLSALHWLGEHWQAETVSGWVSAVSGQQGRIVLSGMGKSGLIAQKISSTFVSTGSPSLFMHPAEAIHGDLGMVVEGDSVLLLSNSGESEEVLRILPRLSRLGIPIAAITSNHNSSLGQAARWCFSYELPDGEGCPIDLAPMASTTMQLIWGDILAACLMSRKGFTAESFAELHPGGSLGAKLIKIKDIMHSSFPIVEMKTSLLETLQSISDGKLGMAVVLDGQELMGVISDGDIRRALERSQTSGLNPLQLTASDIFSGHPPYTINSDRLAAEAAGMMESRKITFLLVLEATKLCGVIHIHDLLNAKVI
;
A
#
# COMPACT_ATOMS: atom_id res chain seq x y z
N MET A 1 -28.88 45.02 1.00
CA MET A 1 -27.78 44.07 1.37
C MET A 1 -27.28 43.46 0.08
N GLY A 2 -25.99 43.68 -0.28
CA GLY A 2 -25.37 43.00 -1.43
C GLY A 2 -25.34 41.51 -1.20
N LEU A 3 -25.45 40.69 -2.26
CA LEU A 3 -25.21 39.25 -2.18
C LEU A 3 -23.75 39.00 -1.66
N PRO A 4 -23.54 38.02 -0.77
CA PRO A 4 -22.21 37.67 -0.33
C PRO A 4 -21.34 37.38 -1.55
N SER A 5 -20.04 37.70 -1.48
CA SER A 5 -19.09 37.35 -2.55
C SER A 5 -18.95 35.84 -2.64
N ASP A 6 -18.56 35.31 -3.81
CA ASP A 6 -18.29 33.85 -3.98
C ASP A 6 -17.26 33.35 -2.95
N LEU A 7 -16.32 34.21 -2.56
CA LEU A 7 -15.30 33.91 -1.55
C LEU A 7 -15.90 33.80 -0.14
N ASP A 8 -16.89 34.65 0.20
CA ASP A 8 -17.59 34.58 1.49
C ASP A 8 -18.37 33.26 1.63
N GLN A 9 -18.93 32.77 0.53
CA GLN A 9 -19.61 31.46 0.50
C GLN A 9 -18.62 30.31 0.72
N GLY A 10 -17.47 30.34 0.06
CA GLY A 10 -16.41 29.36 0.28
C GLY A 10 -15.90 29.33 1.74
N GLN A 11 -15.76 30.53 2.34
CA GLN A 11 -15.43 30.64 3.76
C GLN A 11 -16.54 30.10 4.68
N GLY A 12 -17.80 30.20 4.26
CA GLY A 12 -18.96 29.63 4.96
C GLY A 12 -18.83 28.11 5.11
N VAL A 13 -18.53 27.41 4.02
CA VAL A 13 -18.31 25.96 4.04
C VAL A 13 -17.14 25.58 4.96
N LEU A 14 -16.02 26.32 4.88
CA LEU A 14 -14.86 26.06 5.73
C LEU A 14 -15.19 26.25 7.22
N ARG A 15 -15.87 27.34 7.58
CA ARG A 15 -16.28 27.62 8.98
C ARG A 15 -17.20 26.54 9.51
N SER A 16 -18.25 26.16 8.76
CA SER A 16 -19.17 25.11 9.16
C SER A 16 -18.48 23.77 9.38
N THR A 17 -17.57 23.40 8.48
CA THR A 17 -16.77 22.18 8.62
C THR A 17 -15.87 22.22 9.85
N LEU A 18 -15.17 23.34 10.10
CA LEU A 18 -14.31 23.49 11.28
C LEU A 18 -15.11 23.46 12.59
N SER A 19 -16.29 24.08 12.62
CA SER A 19 -17.22 24.04 13.76
C SER A 19 -17.64 22.60 14.08
N ALA A 20 -18.02 21.83 13.06
CA ALA A 20 -18.39 20.42 13.23
C ALA A 20 -17.22 19.54 13.72
N LEU A 21 -16.02 19.78 13.20
CA LEU A 21 -14.81 19.08 13.66
C LEU A 21 -14.45 19.43 15.11
N HIS A 22 -14.60 20.69 15.49
CA HIS A 22 -14.39 21.13 16.87
C HIS A 22 -15.37 20.46 17.82
N TRP A 23 -16.65 20.45 17.44
CA TRP A 23 -17.69 19.74 18.19
C TRP A 23 -17.31 18.25 18.38
N LEU A 24 -16.88 17.56 17.32
CA LEU A 24 -16.48 16.17 17.41
C LEU A 24 -15.29 15.96 18.37
N GLY A 25 -14.33 16.90 18.38
CA GLY A 25 -13.19 16.85 19.31
C GLY A 25 -13.59 16.96 20.77
N GLU A 26 -14.59 17.81 21.06
CA GLU A 26 -15.13 17.99 22.42
C GLU A 26 -16.05 16.84 22.86
N HIS A 27 -16.72 16.18 21.92
CA HIS A 27 -17.69 15.11 22.18
C HIS A 27 -17.14 13.73 21.70
N TRP A 28 -15.86 13.48 21.98
CA TRP A 28 -15.20 12.25 21.58
C TRP A 28 -15.83 10.98 22.17
N GLN A 29 -16.27 10.06 21.30
CA GLN A 29 -17.05 8.87 21.65
C GLN A 29 -16.14 7.64 21.86
N ALA A 30 -15.21 7.73 22.81
CA ALA A 30 -14.16 6.73 23.04
C ALA A 30 -14.69 5.31 23.24
N GLU A 31 -15.74 5.14 24.05
CA GLU A 31 -16.33 3.83 24.37
C GLU A 31 -17.00 3.20 23.15
N THR A 32 -17.75 3.99 22.37
CA THR A 32 -18.41 3.55 21.13
C THR A 32 -17.37 3.08 20.10
N VAL A 33 -16.31 3.89 19.88
CA VAL A 33 -15.21 3.56 18.99
C VAL A 33 -14.50 2.28 19.43
N SER A 34 -14.10 2.21 20.71
CA SER A 34 -13.39 1.04 21.25
C SER A 34 -14.24 -0.22 21.19
N GLY A 35 -15.53 -0.13 21.49
CA GLY A 35 -16.48 -1.24 21.43
C GLY A 35 -16.63 -1.80 20.01
N TRP A 36 -16.82 -0.92 19.01
CA TRP A 36 -16.93 -1.31 17.62
C TRP A 36 -15.62 -1.90 17.09
N VAL A 37 -14.50 -1.22 17.30
CA VAL A 37 -13.18 -1.68 16.88
C VAL A 37 -12.86 -3.07 17.46
N SER A 38 -13.18 -3.30 18.72
CA SER A 38 -12.97 -4.60 19.37
C SER A 38 -13.83 -5.70 18.73
N ALA A 39 -15.09 -5.42 18.43
CA ALA A 39 -15.99 -6.36 17.78
C ALA A 39 -15.54 -6.70 16.36
N VAL A 40 -15.21 -5.68 15.56
CA VAL A 40 -14.85 -5.84 14.12
C VAL A 40 -13.46 -6.43 13.96
N SER A 41 -12.49 -6.10 14.83
CA SER A 41 -11.13 -6.65 14.70
C SER A 41 -11.06 -8.16 14.94
N GLY A 42 -12.00 -8.73 15.67
CA GLY A 42 -12.08 -10.17 15.98
C GLY A 42 -12.98 -10.96 15.02
N GLN A 43 -13.72 -10.30 14.11
CA GLN A 43 -14.64 -11.00 13.21
C GLN A 43 -13.89 -11.66 12.03
N GLN A 44 -14.48 -12.75 11.51
CA GLN A 44 -13.97 -13.43 10.31
C GLN A 44 -14.59 -12.88 9.01
N GLY A 45 -15.71 -12.17 9.12
CA GLY A 45 -16.45 -11.60 8.00
C GLY A 45 -15.93 -10.21 7.60
N ARG A 46 -16.70 -9.59 6.72
CA ARG A 46 -16.38 -8.29 6.11
C ARG A 46 -17.15 -7.16 6.81
N ILE A 47 -16.71 -5.93 6.57
CA ILE A 47 -17.48 -4.72 6.90
C ILE A 47 -18.28 -4.34 5.66
N VAL A 48 -19.61 -4.44 5.69
CA VAL A 48 -20.48 -4.03 4.60
C VAL A 48 -20.94 -2.60 4.86
N LEU A 49 -20.59 -1.68 3.94
CA LEU A 49 -21.00 -0.29 4.04
C LEU A 49 -22.19 -0.01 3.13
N SER A 50 -23.11 0.84 3.60
CA SER A 50 -24.26 1.24 2.79
C SER A 50 -24.68 2.67 3.11
N GLY A 51 -25.28 3.36 2.11
CA GLY A 51 -25.79 4.72 2.22
C GLY A 51 -26.37 5.21 0.90
N MET A 52 -27.30 6.16 0.96
CA MET A 52 -27.91 6.77 -0.23
C MET A 52 -27.22 8.05 -0.67
N GLY A 53 -27.24 8.31 -1.97
CA GLY A 53 -26.79 9.57 -2.58
C GLY A 53 -25.34 9.92 -2.20
N LYS A 54 -25.13 11.12 -1.65
CA LYS A 54 -23.79 11.57 -1.23
C LYS A 54 -23.21 10.72 -0.09
N SER A 55 -24.03 10.30 0.87
CA SER A 55 -23.59 9.37 1.93
C SER A 55 -23.16 8.02 1.35
N GLY A 56 -23.77 7.54 0.26
CA GLY A 56 -23.35 6.33 -0.45
C GLY A 56 -21.98 6.48 -1.10
N LEU A 57 -21.67 7.62 -1.72
CA LEU A 57 -20.35 7.92 -2.27
C LEU A 57 -19.26 7.94 -1.18
N ILE A 58 -19.60 8.52 -0.03
CA ILE A 58 -18.69 8.51 1.13
C ILE A 58 -18.50 7.08 1.66
N ALA A 59 -19.57 6.29 1.75
CA ALA A 59 -19.50 4.88 2.15
C ALA A 59 -18.59 4.05 1.21
N GLN A 60 -18.66 4.29 -0.10
CA GLN A 60 -17.73 3.67 -1.07
C GLN A 60 -16.28 4.04 -0.80
N LYS A 61 -15.99 5.34 -0.56
CA LYS A 61 -14.63 5.80 -0.22
C LYS A 61 -14.13 5.15 1.08
N ILE A 62 -14.96 5.09 2.11
CA ILE A 62 -14.60 4.47 3.40
C ILE A 62 -14.34 2.97 3.22
N SER A 63 -15.20 2.27 2.45
CA SER A 63 -14.99 0.86 2.11
C SER A 63 -13.63 0.63 1.43
N SER A 64 -13.30 1.46 0.44
CA SER A 64 -11.99 1.41 -0.22
C SER A 64 -10.83 1.64 0.76
N THR A 65 -10.98 2.59 1.69
CA THR A 65 -10.00 2.84 2.74
C THR A 65 -9.82 1.62 3.65
N PHE A 66 -10.90 0.99 4.11
CA PHE A 66 -10.83 -0.23 4.92
C PHE A 66 -10.09 -1.36 4.21
N VAL A 67 -10.43 -1.63 2.93
CA VAL A 67 -9.74 -2.65 2.14
C VAL A 67 -8.25 -2.34 2.03
N SER A 68 -7.89 -1.12 1.69
CA SER A 68 -6.50 -0.70 1.50
C SER A 68 -5.69 -0.65 2.80
N THR A 69 -6.35 -0.73 3.95
CA THR A 69 -5.76 -0.75 5.29
C THR A 69 -5.95 -2.08 6.02
N GLY A 70 -6.19 -3.17 5.27
CA GLY A 70 -6.21 -4.54 5.81
C GLY A 70 -7.51 -4.95 6.51
N SER A 71 -8.62 -4.25 6.26
CA SER A 71 -9.94 -4.63 6.73
C SER A 71 -10.86 -4.98 5.55
N PRO A 72 -11.16 -6.26 5.30
CA PRO A 72 -12.04 -6.65 4.20
C PRO A 72 -13.39 -5.94 4.27
N SER A 73 -13.77 -5.28 3.18
CA SER A 73 -14.97 -4.45 3.14
C SER A 73 -15.58 -4.43 1.75
N LEU A 74 -16.86 -4.14 1.66
CA LEU A 74 -17.56 -3.90 0.41
C LEU A 74 -18.66 -2.83 0.60
N PHE A 75 -19.06 -2.21 -0.49
CA PHE A 75 -20.19 -1.32 -0.54
C PHE A 75 -21.41 -2.05 -1.11
N MET A 76 -22.56 -1.88 -0.48
CA MET A 76 -23.87 -2.36 -0.92
C MET A 76 -24.82 -1.16 -1.06
N HIS A 77 -25.38 -0.95 -2.26
CA HIS A 77 -26.33 0.12 -2.47
C HIS A 77 -27.68 -0.22 -1.81
N PRO A 78 -28.24 0.62 -0.93
CA PRO A 78 -29.43 0.23 -0.14
C PRO A 78 -30.68 0.03 -1.01
N ALA A 79 -30.83 0.73 -2.13
CA ALA A 79 -31.93 0.50 -3.05
C ALA A 79 -31.82 -0.86 -3.76
N GLU A 80 -30.63 -1.30 -4.15
CA GLU A 80 -30.41 -2.61 -4.73
C GLU A 80 -30.52 -3.73 -3.69
N ALA A 81 -30.14 -3.44 -2.45
CA ALA A 81 -30.28 -4.37 -1.33
C ALA A 81 -31.71 -4.87 -1.14
N ILE A 82 -32.70 -4.01 -1.25
CA ILE A 82 -34.13 -4.39 -1.14
C ILE A 82 -34.63 -5.21 -2.35
N HIS A 83 -33.88 -5.22 -3.43
CA HIS A 83 -34.17 -5.98 -4.66
C HIS A 83 -33.33 -7.25 -4.83
N GLY A 84 -32.51 -7.61 -3.83
CA GLY A 84 -31.76 -8.90 -3.83
C GLY A 84 -30.35 -8.83 -3.32
N ASP A 85 -29.64 -7.68 -3.45
CA ASP A 85 -28.25 -7.56 -3.07
C ASP A 85 -28.00 -7.68 -1.56
N LEU A 86 -29.06 -7.66 -0.73
CA LEU A 86 -28.97 -8.01 0.68
C LEU A 86 -28.43 -9.43 0.92
N GLY A 87 -28.47 -10.29 -0.09
CA GLY A 87 -27.80 -11.59 -0.11
C GLY A 87 -26.27 -11.52 -0.04
N MET A 88 -25.65 -10.35 -0.28
CA MET A 88 -24.21 -10.13 -0.08
C MET A 88 -23.81 -10.21 1.39
N VAL A 89 -24.73 -9.90 2.31
CA VAL A 89 -24.48 -9.89 3.75
C VAL A 89 -24.69 -11.30 4.30
N VAL A 90 -23.62 -11.85 4.88
CA VAL A 90 -23.61 -13.22 5.41
C VAL A 90 -23.27 -13.24 6.89
N GLU A 91 -23.47 -14.37 7.53
CA GLU A 91 -23.08 -14.57 8.93
C GLU A 91 -21.57 -14.27 9.13
N GLY A 92 -21.25 -13.58 10.20
CA GLY A 92 -19.88 -13.12 10.50
C GLY A 92 -19.53 -11.75 9.93
N ASP A 93 -20.33 -11.18 9.02
CA ASP A 93 -20.19 -9.79 8.58
C ASP A 93 -20.67 -8.81 9.65
N SER A 94 -20.27 -7.54 9.52
CA SER A 94 -20.85 -6.39 10.21
C SER A 94 -21.26 -5.33 9.20
N VAL A 95 -22.22 -4.48 9.55
CA VAL A 95 -22.72 -3.43 8.64
C VAL A 95 -22.49 -2.06 9.24
N LEU A 96 -21.99 -1.12 8.42
CA LEU A 96 -21.83 0.30 8.75
C LEU A 96 -22.72 1.13 7.79
N LEU A 97 -23.78 1.73 8.33
CA LEU A 97 -24.78 2.48 7.59
C LEU A 97 -24.55 3.97 7.74
N LEU A 98 -24.58 4.70 6.61
CA LEU A 98 -24.37 6.14 6.57
C LEU A 98 -25.68 6.83 6.14
N SER A 99 -26.18 7.72 7.00
CA SER A 99 -27.32 8.61 6.68
C SER A 99 -27.22 9.86 7.53
N ASN A 100 -27.16 11.05 6.90
CA ASN A 100 -27.09 12.31 7.65
C ASN A 100 -28.27 12.46 8.60
N SER A 101 -29.49 12.38 8.10
CA SER A 101 -30.70 12.46 8.92
C SER A 101 -30.95 11.24 9.79
N GLY A 102 -30.41 10.08 9.39
CA GLY A 102 -30.73 8.78 9.98
C GLY A 102 -32.13 8.26 9.64
N GLU A 103 -32.85 8.93 8.69
CA GLU A 103 -34.22 8.63 8.30
C GLU A 103 -34.36 8.31 6.79
N SER A 104 -33.24 7.98 6.09
CA SER A 104 -33.30 7.56 4.68
C SER A 104 -34.10 6.26 4.55
N GLU A 105 -35.18 6.30 3.79
CA GLU A 105 -36.16 5.20 3.69
C GLU A 105 -35.50 3.90 3.23
N GLU A 106 -34.65 3.96 2.20
CA GLU A 106 -33.96 2.80 1.64
C GLU A 106 -32.99 2.16 2.65
N VAL A 107 -32.33 2.98 3.48
CA VAL A 107 -31.45 2.50 4.56
C VAL A 107 -32.28 1.86 5.67
N LEU A 108 -33.40 2.44 6.05
CA LEU A 108 -34.27 1.89 7.08
C LEU A 108 -34.94 0.58 6.66
N ARG A 109 -35.27 0.41 5.37
CA ARG A 109 -35.89 -0.81 4.85
C ARG A 109 -35.02 -2.07 4.97
N ILE A 110 -33.70 -1.94 5.03
CA ILE A 110 -32.81 -3.09 5.18
C ILE A 110 -32.61 -3.52 6.64
N LEU A 111 -32.86 -2.63 7.64
CA LEU A 111 -32.65 -2.91 9.06
C LEU A 111 -33.38 -4.17 9.58
N PRO A 112 -34.66 -4.43 9.29
CA PRO A 112 -35.37 -5.59 9.81
C PRO A 112 -34.75 -6.92 9.37
N ARG A 113 -34.16 -6.96 8.17
CA ARG A 113 -33.49 -8.17 7.67
C ARG A 113 -32.14 -8.35 8.35
N LEU A 114 -31.35 -7.29 8.49
CA LEU A 114 -30.06 -7.33 9.19
C LEU A 114 -30.23 -7.78 10.66
N SER A 115 -31.23 -7.23 11.34
CA SER A 115 -31.55 -7.61 12.73
C SER A 115 -31.94 -9.10 12.82
N ARG A 116 -32.76 -9.61 11.91
CA ARG A 116 -33.15 -11.04 11.89
C ARG A 116 -31.98 -11.98 11.61
N LEU A 117 -30.98 -11.53 10.88
CA LEU A 117 -29.73 -12.29 10.66
C LEU A 117 -28.72 -12.15 11.80
N GLY A 118 -29.05 -11.38 12.84
CA GLY A 118 -28.13 -11.11 13.96
C GLY A 118 -26.88 -10.32 13.56
N ILE A 119 -26.91 -9.63 12.41
CA ILE A 119 -25.77 -8.86 11.89
C ILE A 119 -25.58 -7.61 12.76
N PRO A 120 -24.38 -7.38 13.31
CA PRO A 120 -24.09 -6.17 14.08
C PRO A 120 -24.18 -4.91 13.19
N ILE A 121 -24.98 -3.95 13.62
CA ILE A 121 -25.19 -2.69 12.90
C ILE A 121 -24.46 -1.57 13.61
N ALA A 122 -23.65 -0.82 12.85
CA ALA A 122 -23.13 0.48 13.24
C ALA A 122 -23.71 1.57 12.32
N ALA A 123 -23.79 2.80 12.81
CA ALA A 123 -24.31 3.94 12.07
C ALA A 123 -23.38 5.15 12.16
N ILE A 124 -23.29 5.93 11.07
CA ILE A 124 -22.75 7.29 11.06
C ILE A 124 -23.89 8.23 10.69
N THR A 125 -24.27 9.13 11.61
CA THR A 125 -25.43 10.03 11.43
C THR A 125 -25.25 11.33 12.22
N SER A 126 -25.92 12.42 11.81
CA SER A 126 -25.97 13.64 12.60
C SER A 126 -27.05 13.60 13.69
N ASN A 127 -27.90 12.57 13.72
CA ASN A 127 -28.98 12.45 14.67
C ASN A 127 -28.97 11.09 15.37
N HIS A 128 -28.39 11.06 16.57
CA HIS A 128 -28.36 9.87 17.41
C HIS A 128 -29.77 9.32 17.75
N ASN A 129 -30.76 10.19 17.83
CA ASN A 129 -32.13 9.84 18.16
C ASN A 129 -32.96 9.41 16.95
N SER A 130 -32.37 9.38 15.75
CA SER A 130 -33.06 8.91 14.53
C SER A 130 -33.35 7.42 14.58
N SER A 131 -34.21 6.97 13.67
CA SER A 131 -34.55 5.55 13.51
C SER A 131 -33.30 4.68 13.27
N LEU A 132 -32.34 5.16 12.46
CA LEU A 132 -31.06 4.48 12.23
C LEU A 132 -30.17 4.49 13.49
N GLY A 133 -30.06 5.65 14.16
CA GLY A 133 -29.24 5.80 15.36
C GLY A 133 -29.70 4.87 16.48
N GLN A 134 -30.99 4.74 16.68
CA GLN A 134 -31.61 3.87 17.70
C GLN A 134 -31.50 2.38 17.35
N ALA A 135 -31.49 2.02 16.07
CA ALA A 135 -31.34 0.63 15.63
C ALA A 135 -29.87 0.16 15.66
N ALA A 136 -28.91 1.07 15.67
CA ALA A 136 -27.50 0.76 15.64
C ALA A 136 -26.98 0.39 17.04
N ARG A 137 -26.19 -0.69 17.11
CA ARG A 137 -25.45 -1.04 18.33
C ARG A 137 -24.36 -0.03 18.66
N TRP A 138 -23.75 0.57 17.62
CA TRP A 138 -22.75 1.62 17.74
C TRP A 138 -23.16 2.78 16.83
N CYS A 139 -23.43 3.92 17.41
CA CYS A 139 -23.82 5.11 16.66
C CYS A 139 -22.71 6.16 16.78
N PHE A 140 -22.03 6.42 15.67
CA PHE A 140 -21.03 7.46 15.53
C PHE A 140 -21.72 8.74 15.11
N SER A 141 -22.10 9.54 16.09
CA SER A 141 -22.85 10.77 15.84
C SER A 141 -21.91 11.98 15.68
N TYR A 142 -22.44 13.00 15.01
CA TYR A 142 -21.81 14.30 14.87
C TYR A 142 -22.90 15.38 14.81
N GLU A 143 -22.53 16.61 15.12
CA GLU A 143 -23.42 17.75 14.91
C GLU A 143 -22.85 18.73 13.90
N LEU A 144 -23.71 19.52 13.32
CA LEU A 144 -23.40 20.60 12.39
C LEU A 144 -23.89 21.94 13.01
N PRO A 145 -23.13 22.51 13.98
CA PRO A 145 -23.60 23.70 14.71
C PRO A 145 -23.93 24.89 13.78
N ASP A 146 -23.19 25.01 12.67
CA ASP A 146 -23.36 26.06 11.68
C ASP A 146 -23.98 25.55 10.35
N GLY A 147 -24.69 24.41 10.39
CA GLY A 147 -25.32 23.77 9.22
C GLY A 147 -24.33 23.21 8.20
N GLU A 148 -24.77 23.07 6.94
CA GLU A 148 -23.93 22.52 5.85
C GLU A 148 -22.91 23.52 5.32
N GLY A 149 -23.10 24.82 5.59
CA GLY A 149 -22.25 25.91 5.12
C GLY A 149 -22.44 26.27 3.64
N CYS A 150 -23.35 25.60 2.92
CA CYS A 150 -23.67 25.96 1.55
C CYS A 150 -24.67 27.13 1.51
N PRO A 151 -24.75 27.90 0.39
CA PRO A 151 -25.59 29.13 0.30
C PRO A 151 -27.07 28.94 0.61
N ILE A 152 -27.58 27.73 0.45
CA ILE A 152 -29.00 27.39 0.68
C ILE A 152 -29.20 26.38 1.83
N ASP A 153 -28.12 25.99 2.49
CA ASP A 153 -28.05 25.00 3.59
C ASP A 153 -28.75 23.66 3.29
N LEU A 154 -28.74 23.24 2.03
CA LEU A 154 -29.37 21.99 1.57
C LEU A 154 -28.37 21.02 0.93
N ALA A 155 -27.28 21.53 0.35
CA ALA A 155 -26.28 20.68 -0.28
C ALA A 155 -25.35 20.05 0.78
N PRO A 156 -25.24 18.73 0.84
CA PRO A 156 -24.41 18.04 1.85
C PRO A 156 -22.93 18.33 1.59
N MET A 157 -22.33 19.18 2.40
CA MET A 157 -20.93 19.60 2.38
C MET A 157 -20.23 19.24 3.70
N ALA A 158 -20.58 19.92 4.79
CA ALA A 158 -20.02 19.62 6.11
C ALA A 158 -20.42 18.20 6.58
N SER A 159 -21.66 17.78 6.37
CA SER A 159 -22.11 16.43 6.73
C SER A 159 -21.31 15.32 6.06
N THR A 160 -21.04 15.45 4.75
CA THR A 160 -20.23 14.43 4.03
C THR A 160 -18.79 14.41 4.50
N THR A 161 -18.21 15.55 4.85
CA THR A 161 -16.89 15.64 5.45
C THR A 161 -16.86 14.95 6.82
N MET A 162 -17.88 15.16 7.65
CA MET A 162 -17.97 14.50 8.96
C MET A 162 -18.12 12.98 8.85
N GLN A 163 -18.92 12.49 7.90
CA GLN A 163 -19.01 11.05 7.62
C GLN A 163 -17.66 10.47 7.17
N LEU A 164 -16.94 11.21 6.33
CA LEU A 164 -15.61 10.80 5.86
C LEU A 164 -14.60 10.74 7.02
N ILE A 165 -14.56 11.75 7.86
CA ILE A 165 -13.68 11.79 9.05
C ILE A 165 -13.97 10.62 9.98
N TRP A 166 -15.24 10.31 10.26
CA TRP A 166 -15.58 9.12 11.04
C TRP A 166 -15.04 7.84 10.41
N GLY A 167 -15.19 7.69 9.10
CA GLY A 167 -14.64 6.53 8.36
C GLY A 167 -13.13 6.41 8.51
N ASP A 168 -12.39 7.51 8.37
CA ASP A 168 -10.93 7.53 8.48
C ASP A 168 -10.46 7.29 9.93
N ILE A 169 -11.19 7.81 10.93
CA ILE A 169 -10.96 7.49 12.36
C ILE A 169 -11.10 5.99 12.61
N LEU A 170 -12.19 5.39 12.13
CA LEU A 170 -12.45 3.96 12.33
C LEU A 170 -11.40 3.09 11.63
N ALA A 171 -10.98 3.48 10.42
CA ALA A 171 -9.89 2.82 9.69
C ALA A 171 -8.57 2.86 10.47
N ALA A 172 -8.18 4.04 10.96
CA ALA A 172 -6.95 4.21 11.75
C ALA A 172 -6.96 3.38 13.03
N CYS A 173 -8.10 3.33 13.73
CA CYS A 173 -8.26 2.52 14.93
C CYS A 173 -8.16 1.01 14.63
N LEU A 174 -8.74 0.53 13.50
CA LEU A 174 -8.63 -0.86 13.07
C LEU A 174 -7.20 -1.21 12.66
N MET A 175 -6.49 -0.34 11.92
CA MET A 175 -5.08 -0.51 11.59
C MET A 175 -4.24 -0.72 12.86
N SER A 176 -4.40 0.17 13.83
CA SER A 176 -3.69 0.08 15.11
C SER A 176 -4.01 -1.21 15.86
N ARG A 177 -5.27 -1.58 15.95
CA ARG A 177 -5.72 -2.78 16.66
C ARG A 177 -5.22 -4.08 16.01
N LYS A 178 -5.14 -4.11 14.67
CA LYS A 178 -4.68 -5.27 13.89
C LYS A 178 -3.15 -5.31 13.74
N GLY A 179 -2.41 -4.32 14.21
CA GLY A 179 -0.97 -4.21 14.01
C GLY A 179 -0.59 -4.07 12.54
N PHE A 180 -1.40 -3.35 11.75
CA PHE A 180 -1.15 -3.14 10.32
C PHE A 180 0.09 -2.30 10.12
N THR A 181 1.05 -2.80 9.34
CA THR A 181 2.38 -2.20 9.16
C THR A 181 2.54 -1.60 7.76
N ALA A 182 3.66 -0.90 7.55
CA ALA A 182 4.03 -0.41 6.22
C ALA A 182 4.24 -1.55 5.22
N GLU A 183 4.75 -2.69 5.68
CA GLU A 183 4.91 -3.90 4.86
C GLU A 183 3.55 -4.46 4.44
N SER A 184 2.59 -4.54 5.37
CA SER A 184 1.21 -4.94 5.06
C SER A 184 0.56 -3.99 4.04
N PHE A 185 0.85 -2.67 4.15
CA PHE A 185 0.36 -1.69 3.18
C PHE A 185 0.96 -1.92 1.78
N ALA A 186 2.26 -2.22 1.70
CA ALA A 186 2.94 -2.49 0.43
C ALA A 186 2.39 -3.73 -0.27
N GLU A 187 2.09 -4.79 0.48
CA GLU A 187 1.48 -6.02 -0.06
C GLU A 187 0.13 -5.73 -0.75
N LEU A 188 -0.66 -4.82 -0.18
CA LEU A 188 -1.96 -4.42 -0.74
C LEU A 188 -1.84 -3.38 -1.86
N HIS A 189 -0.67 -2.72 -2.04
CA HIS A 189 -0.44 -1.67 -3.01
C HIS A 189 0.78 -1.94 -3.91
N PRO A 190 0.85 -3.07 -4.62
CA PRO A 190 2.06 -3.48 -5.36
C PRO A 190 2.45 -2.51 -6.48
N GLY A 191 1.52 -1.71 -6.99
CA GLY A 191 1.78 -0.71 -8.05
C GLY A 191 2.02 0.72 -7.53
N GLY A 192 1.98 0.96 -6.23
CA GLY A 192 2.14 2.29 -5.64
C GLY A 192 3.60 2.66 -5.38
N SER A 193 3.91 3.97 -5.36
CA SER A 193 5.26 4.48 -5.06
C SER A 193 5.77 4.05 -3.67
N LEU A 194 4.88 3.81 -2.72
CA LEU A 194 5.24 3.30 -1.40
C LEU A 194 5.54 1.79 -1.45
N GLY A 195 4.77 1.02 -2.25
CA GLY A 195 5.06 -0.38 -2.50
C GLY A 195 6.45 -0.60 -3.10
N ALA A 196 6.80 0.21 -4.10
CA ALA A 196 8.12 0.18 -4.72
C ALA A 196 9.27 0.42 -3.72
N LYS A 197 9.09 1.30 -2.73
CA LYS A 197 10.09 1.58 -1.69
C LYS A 197 10.29 0.44 -0.69
N LEU A 198 9.35 -0.48 -0.57
CA LEU A 198 9.35 -1.58 0.39
C LEU A 198 9.66 -2.94 -0.26
N ILE A 199 9.91 -2.98 -1.58
CA ILE A 199 10.35 -4.18 -2.28
C ILE A 199 11.68 -4.66 -1.67
N LYS A 200 11.76 -5.94 -1.31
CA LYS A 200 13.00 -6.57 -0.87
C LYS A 200 13.80 -7.06 -2.06
N ILE A 201 15.10 -7.09 -1.90
CA ILE A 201 16.02 -7.54 -2.96
C ILE A 201 15.71 -8.97 -3.42
N LYS A 202 15.37 -9.87 -2.49
CA LYS A 202 15.01 -11.26 -2.81
C LYS A 202 13.82 -11.42 -3.75
N ASP A 203 12.93 -10.40 -3.80
CA ASP A 203 11.72 -10.46 -4.61
C ASP A 203 11.98 -10.09 -6.08
N ILE A 204 13.14 -9.47 -6.38
CA ILE A 204 13.49 -8.97 -7.70
C ILE A 204 14.90 -9.37 -8.19
N MET A 205 15.69 -10.06 -7.37
CA MET A 205 17.02 -10.53 -7.75
C MET A 205 16.96 -11.69 -8.75
N HIS A 206 18.01 -11.85 -9.50
CA HIS A 206 18.25 -13.04 -10.31
C HIS A 206 18.85 -14.14 -9.44
N SER A 207 18.15 -15.26 -9.28
CA SER A 207 18.65 -16.47 -8.60
C SER A 207 19.51 -17.37 -9.51
N SER A 208 19.44 -17.15 -10.82
CA SER A 208 20.33 -17.78 -11.82
C SER A 208 21.20 -16.72 -12.45
N PHE A 209 22.50 -16.89 -12.39
CA PHE A 209 23.49 -15.91 -12.86
C PHE A 209 24.74 -16.62 -13.38
N PRO A 210 25.52 -15.98 -14.30
CA PRO A 210 26.75 -16.55 -14.85
C PRO A 210 27.81 -16.77 -13.80
N ILE A 211 28.42 -17.96 -13.81
CA ILE A 211 29.52 -18.32 -12.93
C ILE A 211 30.69 -18.82 -13.82
N VAL A 212 31.89 -18.40 -13.49
CA VAL A 212 33.15 -18.86 -14.11
C VAL A 212 34.19 -19.18 -13.05
N GLU A 213 35.04 -20.17 -13.33
CA GLU A 213 36.20 -20.51 -12.52
C GLU A 213 37.41 -19.67 -12.93
N MET A 214 38.39 -19.49 -12.04
CA MET A 214 39.60 -18.73 -12.33
C MET A 214 40.34 -19.21 -13.58
N LYS A 215 40.22 -20.50 -13.93
CA LYS A 215 40.86 -21.10 -15.12
C LYS A 215 40.01 -21.05 -16.39
N THR A 216 38.80 -20.55 -16.34
CA THR A 216 37.90 -20.45 -17.48
C THR A 216 38.54 -19.53 -18.54
N SER A 217 38.53 -19.95 -19.81
CA SER A 217 39.06 -19.15 -20.90
C SER A 217 38.29 -17.85 -21.15
N LEU A 218 38.95 -16.87 -21.79
CA LEU A 218 38.26 -15.60 -22.19
C LEU A 218 37.02 -15.89 -23.01
N LEU A 219 37.05 -16.80 -23.98
CA LEU A 219 35.91 -17.11 -24.86
C LEU A 219 34.74 -17.69 -24.07
N GLU A 220 35.00 -18.65 -23.18
CA GLU A 220 33.97 -19.23 -22.31
C GLU A 220 33.41 -18.20 -21.33
N THR A 221 34.27 -17.30 -20.82
CA THR A 221 33.85 -16.20 -19.95
C THR A 221 32.90 -15.23 -20.70
N LEU A 222 33.26 -14.84 -21.92
CA LEU A 222 32.42 -14.01 -22.78
C LEU A 222 31.08 -14.69 -23.09
N GLN A 223 31.14 -16.00 -23.43
CA GLN A 223 29.92 -16.76 -23.69
C GLN A 223 29.01 -16.79 -22.45
N SER A 224 29.56 -17.06 -21.27
CA SER A 224 28.83 -17.09 -20.00
C SER A 224 28.15 -15.73 -19.70
N ILE A 225 28.86 -14.62 -19.86
CA ILE A 225 28.32 -13.26 -19.67
C ILE A 225 27.21 -12.98 -20.68
N SER A 226 27.41 -13.34 -21.95
CA SER A 226 26.41 -13.13 -23.01
C SER A 226 25.13 -13.91 -22.75
N ASP A 227 25.24 -15.18 -22.38
CA ASP A 227 24.11 -16.05 -22.09
C ASP A 227 23.34 -15.58 -20.85
N GLY A 228 24.06 -15.09 -19.84
CA GLY A 228 23.48 -14.58 -18.59
C GLY A 228 22.78 -13.23 -18.71
N LYS A 229 23.09 -12.43 -19.75
CA LYS A 229 22.48 -11.11 -20.04
C LYS A 229 22.58 -10.09 -18.89
N LEU A 230 23.53 -10.28 -17.97
CA LEU A 230 23.73 -9.39 -16.81
C LEU A 230 24.97 -8.49 -16.97
N GLY A 231 25.71 -8.59 -18.10
CA GLY A 231 26.94 -7.83 -18.35
C GLY A 231 28.08 -8.17 -17.38
N MET A 232 27.98 -9.31 -16.68
CA MET A 232 28.97 -9.76 -15.70
C MET A 232 28.90 -11.26 -15.50
N ALA A 233 29.97 -11.85 -14.96
CA ALA A 233 29.98 -13.20 -14.41
C ALA A 233 30.64 -13.21 -13.01
N VAL A 234 30.11 -14.05 -12.14
CA VAL A 234 30.70 -14.31 -10.82
C VAL A 234 31.94 -15.22 -10.99
N VAL A 235 33.01 -14.87 -10.32
CA VAL A 235 34.26 -15.64 -10.33
C VAL A 235 34.37 -16.46 -9.05
N LEU A 236 34.51 -17.77 -9.20
CA LEU A 236 34.77 -18.68 -8.09
C LEU A 236 36.20 -19.29 -8.21
N ASP A 237 36.77 -19.65 -7.06
CA ASP A 237 37.88 -20.59 -6.98
C ASP A 237 37.42 -21.78 -6.11
N GLY A 238 36.97 -22.85 -6.77
CA GLY A 238 36.24 -23.93 -6.15
C GLY A 238 34.91 -23.48 -5.56
N GLN A 239 34.80 -23.35 -4.24
CA GLN A 239 33.60 -22.86 -3.56
C GLN A 239 33.75 -21.42 -3.02
N GLU A 240 34.95 -20.84 -3.16
CA GLU A 240 35.23 -19.50 -2.66
C GLU A 240 34.83 -18.44 -3.67
N LEU A 241 34.07 -17.42 -3.19
CA LEU A 241 33.69 -16.28 -3.99
C LEU A 241 34.85 -15.30 -4.11
N MET A 242 35.47 -15.23 -5.28
CA MET A 242 36.59 -14.34 -5.55
C MET A 242 36.12 -12.94 -5.90
N GLY A 243 35.08 -12.83 -6.72
CA GLY A 243 34.55 -11.53 -7.16
C GLY A 243 33.70 -11.62 -8.41
N VAL A 244 33.84 -10.63 -9.27
CA VAL A 244 33.10 -10.53 -10.52
C VAL A 244 34.01 -10.09 -11.67
N ILE A 245 33.67 -10.51 -12.87
CA ILE A 245 34.22 -10.01 -14.14
C ILE A 245 33.06 -9.29 -14.87
N SER A 246 33.28 -8.05 -15.23
CA SER A 246 32.35 -7.24 -16.03
C SER A 246 32.89 -7.04 -17.44
N ASP A 247 32.02 -6.54 -18.35
CA ASP A 247 32.45 -6.13 -19.70
C ASP A 247 33.61 -5.11 -19.67
N GLY A 248 33.62 -4.24 -18.64
CA GLY A 248 34.70 -3.28 -18.41
C GLY A 248 36.04 -3.96 -18.05
N ASP A 249 36.01 -5.07 -17.29
CA ASP A 249 37.20 -5.81 -16.95
C ASP A 249 37.81 -6.54 -18.17
N ILE A 250 36.90 -7.11 -18.99
CA ILE A 250 37.31 -7.75 -20.25
C ILE A 250 37.98 -6.74 -21.17
N ARG A 251 37.37 -5.56 -21.38
CA ARG A 251 37.95 -4.51 -22.21
C ARG A 251 39.34 -4.11 -21.71
N ARG A 252 39.50 -3.87 -20.41
CA ARG A 252 40.81 -3.52 -19.81
C ARG A 252 41.84 -4.62 -19.97
N ALA A 253 41.44 -5.89 -19.86
CA ALA A 253 42.31 -7.03 -20.05
C ALA A 253 42.78 -7.14 -21.52
N LEU A 254 41.90 -6.91 -22.48
CA LEU A 254 42.21 -6.87 -23.91
C LEU A 254 43.20 -5.73 -24.24
N GLU A 255 43.00 -4.54 -23.70
CA GLU A 255 43.90 -3.38 -23.89
C GLU A 255 45.28 -3.67 -23.31
N ARG A 256 45.35 -4.29 -22.13
CA ARG A 256 46.63 -4.72 -21.51
C ARG A 256 47.35 -5.78 -22.36
N SER A 257 46.61 -6.77 -22.89
CA SER A 257 47.20 -7.83 -23.70
C SER A 257 47.81 -7.29 -25.00
N GLN A 258 47.20 -6.32 -25.66
CA GLN A 258 47.74 -5.64 -26.84
C GLN A 258 49.05 -4.93 -26.51
N THR A 259 49.17 -4.28 -25.37
CA THR A 259 50.35 -3.53 -24.96
C THR A 259 51.53 -4.48 -24.56
N SER A 260 51.20 -5.64 -23.98
CA SER A 260 52.19 -6.63 -23.53
C SER A 260 52.56 -7.66 -24.58
N GLY A 261 51.93 -7.66 -25.77
CA GLY A 261 52.17 -8.63 -26.84
C GLY A 261 51.65 -10.04 -26.54
N LEU A 262 50.78 -10.18 -25.54
CA LEU A 262 50.12 -11.46 -25.19
C LEU A 262 48.97 -11.74 -26.16
N ASN A 263 48.78 -13.02 -26.51
CA ASN A 263 47.65 -13.43 -27.30
C ASN A 263 46.35 -13.35 -26.47
N PRO A 264 45.38 -12.48 -26.80
CA PRO A 264 44.15 -12.36 -26.01
C PRO A 264 43.37 -13.66 -25.86
N LEU A 265 43.44 -14.57 -26.83
CA LEU A 265 42.74 -15.86 -26.77
C LEU A 265 43.33 -16.85 -25.74
N GLN A 266 44.47 -16.54 -25.18
CA GLN A 266 45.11 -17.35 -24.11
C GLN A 266 44.79 -16.84 -22.71
N LEU A 267 44.10 -15.69 -22.61
CA LEU A 267 43.67 -15.13 -21.32
C LEU A 267 42.62 -16.02 -20.66
N THR A 268 42.77 -16.15 -19.34
CA THR A 268 41.81 -16.83 -18.47
C THR A 268 41.05 -15.80 -17.60
N ALA A 269 40.01 -16.25 -16.89
CA ALA A 269 39.29 -15.41 -15.94
C ALA A 269 40.24 -14.82 -14.86
N SER A 270 41.29 -15.56 -14.47
CA SER A 270 42.33 -15.08 -13.55
C SER A 270 43.10 -13.86 -14.09
N ASP A 271 43.33 -13.78 -15.40
CA ASP A 271 44.05 -12.67 -16.03
C ASP A 271 43.15 -11.43 -16.22
N ILE A 272 41.84 -11.67 -16.27
CA ILE A 272 40.81 -10.64 -16.48
C ILE A 272 40.36 -10.05 -15.14
N PHE A 273 40.23 -10.90 -14.12
CA PHE A 273 39.75 -10.52 -12.79
C PHE A 273 40.62 -9.42 -12.17
N SER A 274 39.98 -8.35 -11.72
CA SER A 274 40.68 -7.17 -11.19
C SER A 274 41.21 -7.32 -9.76
N GLY A 275 40.87 -8.41 -9.06
CA GLY A 275 41.24 -8.64 -7.67
C GLY A 275 40.47 -7.82 -6.63
N HIS A 276 39.47 -7.07 -7.06
CA HIS A 276 38.65 -6.29 -6.13
C HIS A 276 37.57 -7.15 -5.48
N PRO A 277 37.38 -7.04 -4.15
CA PRO A 277 36.28 -7.71 -3.49
C PRO A 277 34.92 -7.20 -4.06
N PRO A 278 33.96 -8.13 -4.24
CA PRO A 278 32.68 -7.74 -4.79
C PRO A 278 31.86 -6.91 -3.80
N TYR A 279 31.07 -5.99 -4.31
CA TYR A 279 30.05 -5.32 -3.50
C TYR A 279 28.89 -6.27 -3.29
N THR A 280 28.51 -6.46 -2.03
CA THR A 280 27.46 -7.40 -1.63
C THR A 280 26.37 -6.71 -0.85
N ILE A 281 25.17 -7.28 -0.88
CA ILE A 281 24.01 -6.83 -0.09
C ILE A 281 23.22 -8.05 0.39
N ASN A 282 22.54 -7.94 1.54
CA ASN A 282 21.72 -9.02 2.06
C ASN A 282 20.36 -9.08 1.32
N SER A 283 19.86 -10.29 1.07
CA SER A 283 18.60 -10.55 0.34
C SER A 283 17.36 -9.95 0.98
N ASP A 284 17.34 -9.78 2.31
CA ASP A 284 16.21 -9.19 3.04
C ASP A 284 16.23 -7.66 3.12
N ARG A 285 17.30 -7.01 2.60
CA ARG A 285 17.36 -5.54 2.54
C ARG A 285 16.43 -4.99 1.48
N LEU A 286 16.09 -3.70 1.58
CA LEU A 286 15.22 -3.03 0.63
C LEU A 286 15.93 -2.76 -0.70
N ALA A 287 15.21 -2.88 -1.80
CA ALA A 287 15.71 -2.55 -3.14
C ALA A 287 16.18 -1.10 -3.26
N ALA A 288 15.56 -0.18 -2.53
CA ALA A 288 15.99 1.22 -2.43
C ALA A 288 17.41 1.38 -1.85
N GLU A 289 17.83 0.50 -0.95
CA GLU A 289 19.18 0.51 -0.41
C GLU A 289 20.21 0.03 -1.44
N ALA A 290 19.84 -0.99 -2.26
CA ALA A 290 20.67 -1.42 -3.38
C ALA A 290 20.84 -0.27 -4.39
N ALA A 291 19.78 0.49 -4.68
CA ALA A 291 19.84 1.68 -5.54
C ALA A 291 20.86 2.71 -5.01
N GLY A 292 20.75 3.08 -3.75
CA GLY A 292 21.69 4.01 -3.10
C GLY A 292 23.14 3.53 -3.11
N MET A 293 23.36 2.21 -2.91
CA MET A 293 24.69 1.61 -3.00
C MET A 293 25.25 1.66 -4.44
N MET A 294 24.43 1.31 -5.43
CA MET A 294 24.83 1.36 -6.84
C MET A 294 25.20 2.78 -7.29
N GLU A 295 24.37 3.78 -6.91
CA GLU A 295 24.61 5.19 -7.22
C GLU A 295 25.91 5.70 -6.57
N SER A 296 26.06 5.50 -5.27
CA SER A 296 27.24 5.99 -4.50
C SER A 296 28.56 5.35 -4.95
N ARG A 297 28.53 4.09 -5.39
CA ARG A 297 29.69 3.32 -5.84
C ARG A 297 29.90 3.38 -7.35
N LYS A 298 28.96 3.95 -8.10
CA LYS A 298 28.95 4.01 -9.58
C LYS A 298 29.06 2.62 -10.22
N ILE A 299 28.27 1.67 -9.69
CA ILE A 299 28.20 0.29 -10.16
C ILE A 299 26.79 -0.04 -10.60
N THR A 300 26.60 -1.05 -11.45
CA THR A 300 25.32 -1.43 -12.03
C THR A 300 24.75 -2.73 -11.48
N PHE A 301 25.47 -3.44 -10.63
CA PHE A 301 25.04 -4.68 -10.02
C PHE A 301 25.62 -4.87 -8.62
N LEU A 302 24.96 -5.70 -7.82
CA LEU A 302 25.43 -6.16 -6.50
C LEU A 302 25.26 -7.67 -6.40
N LEU A 303 26.16 -8.35 -5.73
CA LEU A 303 25.97 -9.75 -5.35
C LEU A 303 25.07 -9.82 -4.13
N VAL A 304 24.10 -10.73 -4.17
CA VAL A 304 23.13 -10.89 -3.09
C VAL A 304 23.50 -12.09 -2.23
N LEU A 305 23.62 -11.83 -0.93
CA LEU A 305 23.97 -12.86 0.05
C LEU A 305 22.77 -13.17 0.97
N GLU A 306 22.60 -14.43 1.30
CA GLU A 306 21.80 -14.87 2.43
C GLU A 306 22.74 -15.41 3.51
N ALA A 307 22.81 -14.74 4.66
CA ALA A 307 23.89 -14.88 5.63
C ALA A 307 25.27 -14.65 4.97
N THR A 308 26.00 -15.70 4.67
CA THR A 308 27.34 -15.65 4.00
C THR A 308 27.32 -16.32 2.63
N LYS A 309 26.20 -16.91 2.22
CA LYS A 309 26.10 -17.69 0.98
C LYS A 309 25.60 -16.79 -0.15
N LEU A 310 26.27 -16.84 -1.28
CA LEU A 310 25.80 -16.19 -2.51
C LEU A 310 24.50 -16.86 -2.97
N CYS A 311 23.42 -16.07 -3.07
CA CYS A 311 22.09 -16.56 -3.46
C CYS A 311 21.52 -15.84 -4.70
N GLY A 312 22.14 -14.74 -5.15
CA GLY A 312 21.63 -14.01 -6.31
C GLY A 312 22.52 -12.85 -6.75
N VAL A 313 22.06 -12.18 -7.79
CA VAL A 313 22.59 -10.93 -8.33
C VAL A 313 21.42 -9.98 -8.56
N ILE A 314 21.58 -8.72 -8.21
CA ILE A 314 20.63 -7.66 -8.57
C ILE A 314 21.30 -6.64 -9.48
N HIS A 315 20.65 -6.30 -10.59
CA HIS A 315 21.12 -5.35 -11.56
C HIS A 315 20.28 -4.06 -11.51
N ILE A 316 20.84 -2.93 -11.92
CA ILE A 316 20.16 -1.63 -11.91
C ILE A 316 18.86 -1.65 -12.73
N HIS A 317 18.78 -2.45 -13.80
CA HIS A 317 17.57 -2.62 -14.60
C HIS A 317 16.43 -3.29 -13.83
N ASP A 318 16.73 -4.13 -12.85
CA ASP A 318 15.71 -4.75 -12.00
C ASP A 318 15.05 -3.70 -11.12
N LEU A 319 15.84 -2.74 -10.61
CA LEU A 319 15.36 -1.61 -9.82
C LEU A 319 14.49 -0.66 -10.66
N LEU A 320 14.88 -0.40 -11.92
CA LEU A 320 14.09 0.38 -12.89
C LEU A 320 12.77 -0.31 -13.23
N ASN A 321 12.79 -1.61 -13.54
CA ASN A 321 11.60 -2.39 -13.85
C ASN A 321 10.63 -2.47 -12.67
N ALA A 322 11.16 -2.54 -11.44
CA ALA A 322 10.40 -2.52 -10.21
C ALA A 322 9.97 -1.10 -9.77
N LYS A 323 10.32 -0.05 -10.55
CA LYS A 323 10.02 1.36 -10.26
C LYS A 323 10.54 1.83 -8.89
N VAL A 324 11.67 1.28 -8.46
CA VAL A 324 12.36 1.70 -7.24
C VAL A 324 13.11 3.01 -7.47
N ILE A 325 13.59 3.20 -8.68
CA ILE A 325 14.28 4.39 -9.20
C ILE A 325 13.70 4.80 -10.55
#